data_4973309e4969604f58099f1570665845
#
_entry.id   4973309e4969604f58099f1570665845
#
_cell.length_a   1.000
_cell.length_b   1.000
_cell.length_c   1.000
_cell.angle_alpha   90.00
_cell.angle_beta   90.00
_cell.angle_gamma   90.00
#
_symmetry.space_group_name_H-M   'P 1'
#
loop_
_entity.id
_entity.type
_entity.pdbx_description
1 polymer ?
#
loop_
_entity_poly.entity_id
_entity_poly.type
_entity_poly.pdbx_seq_one_letter_code
_entity_poly.pdbx_strand_id
1 'polypeptide(L)'
;MKSISIMFSGQGAQSPGMGKDLYDASPAAKAVFDRANDILHRDITGLCFNGSVEDLTACANCQPAIFTMSQAAMAALKERVGDFLPAATAGLSLGEYSALVAANVLSFDDALRLVAKRGELMDKACRDTQGGMAAVLGGDPDKIAEVCAACGIDVANYNCPGQIVISGESAKVADAVAKLTEQEFRVVTLQVAGAYHSRVMAPAAEAFAEALAACSFSKPACPIAQNFVGDFVESPAANSENLRQQICGSVRWEACLRKLMAKGELLVECGPGNVLCGFVKRTDKTYKACPVNSIGTLDAAVQAIA
;
A
#
# COMPACT_ATOMS: atom_id res chain seq x y z
N MET A 1 20.52 7.21 -17.26
CA MET A 1 19.37 7.06 -16.36
C MET A 1 19.69 5.93 -15.40
N LYS A 2 19.55 6.14 -14.07
CA LYS A 2 19.78 5.11 -13.06
C LYS A 2 18.75 3.99 -13.19
N SER A 3 19.10 2.80 -12.72
CA SER A 3 18.14 1.70 -12.53
C SER A 3 17.23 2.02 -11.35
N ILE A 4 15.95 2.23 -11.57
CA ILE A 4 15.00 2.64 -10.55
C ILE A 4 13.99 1.54 -10.23
N SER A 5 13.76 1.30 -8.94
CA SER A 5 12.62 0.50 -8.46
C SER A 5 11.53 1.43 -7.93
N ILE A 6 10.28 1.05 -8.14
CA ILE A 6 9.12 1.89 -7.78
C ILE A 6 8.39 1.29 -6.59
N MET A 7 8.10 2.14 -5.60
CA MET A 7 7.24 1.83 -4.45
C MET A 7 5.93 2.61 -4.57
N PHE A 8 4.83 2.01 -4.14
CA PHE A 8 3.52 2.66 -4.11
C PHE A 8 2.96 2.76 -2.71
N SER A 9 2.51 3.98 -2.35
CA SER A 9 1.97 4.30 -1.02
C SER A 9 0.75 3.45 -0.68
N GLY A 10 0.59 3.13 0.60
CA GLY A 10 -0.56 2.44 1.16
C GLY A 10 -1.51 3.38 1.91
N GLN A 11 -2.55 2.79 2.50
CA GLN A 11 -3.51 3.48 3.36
C GLN A 11 -2.82 4.11 4.57
N GLY A 12 -3.25 5.31 4.96
CA GLY A 12 -2.63 6.14 6.00
C GLY A 12 -1.74 7.27 5.44
N ALA A 13 -1.48 7.27 4.12
CA ALA A 13 -0.72 8.32 3.46
C ALA A 13 -1.58 9.44 2.86
N GLN A 14 -2.90 9.24 2.77
CA GLN A 14 -3.85 10.18 2.17
C GLN A 14 -3.99 11.47 2.98
N SER A 15 -4.21 12.55 2.26
CA SER A 15 -4.52 13.87 2.85
C SER A 15 -5.38 14.70 1.90
N PRO A 16 -6.25 15.58 2.41
CA PRO A 16 -6.95 16.55 1.60
C PRO A 16 -6.01 17.36 0.71
N GLY A 17 -6.37 17.56 -0.56
CA GLY A 17 -5.54 18.26 -1.55
C GLY A 17 -4.53 17.38 -2.29
N MET A 18 -4.38 16.09 -1.94
CA MET A 18 -3.40 15.20 -2.55
C MET A 18 -3.58 15.11 -4.07
N GLY A 19 -2.49 15.27 -4.81
CA GLY A 19 -2.43 15.14 -6.27
C GLY A 19 -2.97 16.32 -7.06
N LYS A 20 -3.50 17.38 -6.40
CA LYS A 20 -4.08 18.53 -7.12
C LYS A 20 -3.06 19.26 -7.97
N ASP A 21 -1.87 19.50 -7.47
CA ASP A 21 -0.80 20.18 -8.19
C ASP A 21 -0.27 19.35 -9.38
N LEU A 22 -0.21 18.02 -9.22
CA LEU A 22 0.10 17.10 -10.33
C LEU A 22 -0.99 17.14 -11.40
N TYR A 23 -2.27 17.12 -11.01
CA TYR A 23 -3.41 17.25 -11.92
C TYR A 23 -3.37 18.56 -12.72
N ASP A 24 -3.08 19.68 -12.04
CA ASP A 24 -3.05 21.00 -12.66
C ASP A 24 -1.88 21.18 -13.64
N ALA A 25 -0.74 20.51 -13.40
CA ALA A 25 0.52 20.72 -14.12
C ALA A 25 0.91 19.61 -15.09
N SER A 26 0.35 18.39 -14.98
CA SER A 26 0.67 17.24 -15.83
C SER A 26 -0.56 16.73 -16.57
N PRO A 27 -0.65 16.89 -17.91
CA PRO A 27 -1.69 16.27 -18.71
C PRO A 27 -1.84 14.77 -18.51
N ALA A 28 -0.73 14.06 -18.32
CA ALA A 28 -0.74 12.62 -18.05
C ALA A 28 -1.37 12.29 -16.68
N ALA A 29 -1.04 13.05 -15.63
CA ALA A 29 -1.69 12.90 -14.33
C ALA A 29 -3.18 13.22 -14.37
N LYS A 30 -3.55 14.32 -15.05
CA LYS A 30 -4.93 14.72 -15.25
C LYS A 30 -5.75 13.61 -15.91
N ALA A 31 -5.24 13.00 -16.97
CA ALA A 31 -5.92 11.92 -17.68
C ALA A 31 -6.20 10.70 -16.79
N VAL A 32 -5.31 10.40 -15.81
CA VAL A 32 -5.51 9.33 -14.83
C VAL A 32 -6.69 9.63 -13.90
N PHE A 33 -6.78 10.85 -13.37
CA PHE A 33 -7.89 11.26 -12.51
C PHE A 33 -9.24 11.26 -13.25
N ASP A 34 -9.26 11.85 -14.46
CA ASP A 34 -10.46 11.89 -15.29
C ASP A 34 -10.95 10.46 -15.61
N ARG A 35 -10.02 9.57 -16.01
CA ARG A 35 -10.34 8.15 -16.26
C ARG A 35 -10.86 7.42 -15.02
N ALA A 36 -10.33 7.72 -13.83
CA ALA A 36 -10.80 7.11 -12.58
C ALA A 36 -12.25 7.51 -12.28
N ASN A 37 -12.61 8.79 -12.48
CA ASN A 37 -14.00 9.26 -12.35
C ASN A 37 -14.94 8.53 -13.31
N ASP A 38 -14.52 8.37 -14.58
CA ASP A 38 -15.32 7.70 -15.62
C ASP A 38 -15.57 6.21 -15.29
N ILE A 39 -14.52 5.49 -14.85
CA ILE A 39 -14.60 4.05 -14.56
C ILE A 39 -15.50 3.77 -13.35
N LEU A 40 -15.35 4.57 -12.29
CA LEU A 40 -16.09 4.34 -11.05
C LEU A 40 -17.43 5.08 -11.01
N HIS A 41 -17.72 5.95 -11.98
CA HIS A 41 -18.89 6.85 -11.97
C HIS A 41 -19.00 7.61 -10.64
N ARG A 42 -17.84 8.07 -10.13
CA ARG A 42 -17.69 8.78 -8.84
C ARG A 42 -16.71 9.93 -9.01
N ASP A 43 -16.91 11.00 -8.28
CA ASP A 43 -15.99 12.14 -8.23
C ASP A 43 -14.78 11.83 -7.31
N ILE A 44 -13.87 10.96 -7.79
CA ILE A 44 -12.62 10.66 -7.09
C ILE A 44 -11.71 11.90 -7.05
N THR A 45 -11.74 12.69 -8.10
CA THR A 45 -10.97 13.95 -8.19
C THR A 45 -11.39 14.93 -7.10
N GLY A 46 -12.69 15.22 -6.99
CA GLY A 46 -13.23 16.08 -5.92
C GLY A 46 -12.94 15.51 -4.53
N LEU A 47 -13.04 14.21 -4.34
CA LEU A 47 -12.69 13.52 -3.09
C LEU A 47 -11.21 13.76 -2.71
N CYS A 48 -10.27 13.59 -3.64
CA CYS A 48 -8.84 13.82 -3.39
C CYS A 48 -8.53 15.29 -3.07
N PHE A 49 -9.16 16.23 -3.77
CA PHE A 49 -8.80 17.65 -3.68
C PHE A 49 -9.51 18.38 -2.54
N ASN A 50 -10.78 18.04 -2.29
CA ASN A 50 -11.67 18.80 -1.41
C ASN A 50 -12.32 17.92 -0.32
N GLY A 51 -12.14 16.61 -0.35
CA GLY A 51 -12.69 15.69 0.65
C GLY A 51 -12.16 16.00 2.04
N SER A 52 -12.98 15.80 3.05
CA SER A 52 -12.56 15.92 4.45
C SER A 52 -11.60 14.78 4.85
N VAL A 53 -10.90 14.95 5.95
CA VAL A 53 -10.07 13.86 6.53
C VAL A 53 -10.94 12.64 6.83
N GLU A 54 -12.17 12.85 7.30
CA GLU A 54 -13.13 11.79 7.61
C GLU A 54 -13.54 11.02 6.34
N ASP A 55 -13.91 11.75 5.26
CA ASP A 55 -14.25 11.12 3.97
C ASP A 55 -13.10 10.27 3.44
N LEU A 56 -11.87 10.79 3.54
CA LEU A 56 -10.65 10.09 3.09
C LEU A 56 -10.19 8.99 4.04
N THR A 57 -10.83 8.77 5.20
CA THR A 57 -10.48 7.70 6.13
C THR A 57 -11.24 6.40 5.83
N ALA A 58 -12.47 6.49 5.31
CA ALA A 58 -13.27 5.32 4.92
C ALA A 58 -12.56 4.54 3.80
N CYS A 59 -12.40 3.21 3.96
CA CYS A 59 -11.68 2.39 2.98
C CYS A 59 -12.27 2.45 1.58
N ALA A 60 -13.60 2.49 1.46
CA ALA A 60 -14.29 2.62 0.17
C ALA A 60 -13.98 3.91 -0.59
N ASN A 61 -13.53 4.95 0.12
CA ASN A 61 -13.10 6.23 -0.44
C ASN A 61 -11.57 6.30 -0.57
N CYS A 62 -10.90 6.01 0.52
CA CYS A 62 -9.45 6.10 0.66
C CYS A 62 -8.70 5.26 -0.38
N GLN A 63 -9.12 4.01 -0.57
CA GLN A 63 -8.38 3.08 -1.41
C GLN A 63 -8.39 3.51 -2.89
N PRO A 64 -9.53 3.79 -3.55
CA PRO A 64 -9.50 4.28 -4.93
C PRO A 64 -8.85 5.67 -5.05
N ALA A 65 -8.94 6.53 -4.05
CA ALA A 65 -8.29 7.85 -4.06
C ALA A 65 -6.76 7.74 -4.05
N ILE A 66 -6.18 6.92 -3.16
CA ILE A 66 -4.73 6.68 -3.10
C ILE A 66 -4.23 5.99 -4.37
N PHE A 67 -4.96 4.97 -4.87
CA PHE A 67 -4.61 4.29 -6.11
C PHE A 67 -4.55 5.27 -7.28
N THR A 68 -5.58 6.11 -7.45
CA THR A 68 -5.65 7.11 -8.53
C THR A 68 -4.48 8.10 -8.43
N MET A 69 -4.22 8.65 -7.24
CA MET A 69 -3.11 9.57 -7.02
C MET A 69 -1.76 8.90 -7.27
N SER A 70 -1.57 7.64 -6.87
CA SER A 70 -0.33 6.88 -7.09
C SER A 70 -0.07 6.63 -8.57
N GLN A 71 -1.11 6.29 -9.35
CA GLN A 71 -1.02 6.13 -10.79
C GLN A 71 -0.80 7.47 -11.50
N ALA A 72 -1.41 8.56 -11.02
CA ALA A 72 -1.18 9.90 -11.54
C ALA A 72 0.27 10.35 -11.32
N ALA A 73 0.84 10.07 -10.13
CA ALA A 73 2.25 10.33 -9.84
C ALA A 73 3.19 9.54 -10.77
N MET A 74 2.89 8.27 -11.02
CA MET A 74 3.66 7.44 -11.97
C MET A 74 3.54 7.94 -13.40
N ALA A 75 2.34 8.37 -13.83
CA ALA A 75 2.11 8.94 -15.16
C ALA A 75 2.88 10.25 -15.36
N ALA A 76 2.84 11.15 -14.38
CA ALA A 76 3.61 12.39 -14.39
C ALA A 76 5.13 12.15 -14.42
N LEU A 77 5.61 11.14 -13.71
CA LEU A 77 7.03 10.76 -13.74
C LEU A 77 7.40 10.26 -15.14
N LYS A 78 6.64 9.36 -15.75
CA LYS A 78 6.87 8.87 -17.12
C LYS A 78 6.81 10.00 -18.16
N GLU A 79 5.88 10.95 -18.01
CA GLU A 79 5.78 12.12 -18.88
C GLU A 79 7.10 12.95 -18.90
N ARG A 80 7.79 13.04 -17.75
CA ARG A 80 9.03 13.83 -17.58
C ARG A 80 10.31 13.08 -17.99
N VAL A 81 10.39 11.78 -17.73
CA VAL A 81 11.63 11.00 -17.97
C VAL A 81 11.55 10.08 -19.20
N GLY A 82 10.39 10.01 -19.86
CA GLY A 82 10.08 9.03 -20.90
C GLY A 82 9.51 7.74 -20.33
N ASP A 83 8.97 6.88 -21.20
CA ASP A 83 8.42 5.60 -20.77
C ASP A 83 9.53 4.63 -20.38
N PHE A 84 9.32 3.90 -19.29
CA PHE A 84 10.25 2.90 -18.77
C PHE A 84 9.53 1.80 -18.02
N LEU A 85 10.19 0.64 -17.94
CA LEU A 85 9.83 -0.40 -16.98
C LEU A 85 10.70 -0.27 -15.73
N PRO A 86 10.12 -0.34 -14.52
CA PRO A 86 10.88 -0.38 -13.28
C PRO A 86 11.85 -1.57 -13.22
N ALA A 87 13.01 -1.42 -12.57
CA ALA A 87 13.90 -2.53 -12.27
C ALA A 87 13.22 -3.59 -11.38
N ALA A 88 12.35 -3.12 -10.49
CA ALA A 88 11.38 -3.90 -9.74
C ALA A 88 10.30 -2.97 -9.18
N THR A 89 9.17 -3.55 -8.76
CA THR A 89 8.09 -2.78 -8.14
C THR A 89 7.46 -3.53 -6.98
N ALA A 90 6.92 -2.77 -6.02
CA ALA A 90 6.07 -3.25 -4.94
C ALA A 90 5.20 -2.09 -4.43
N GLY A 91 4.16 -2.42 -3.68
CA GLY A 91 3.34 -1.43 -3.00
C GLY A 91 2.89 -1.92 -1.63
N LEU A 92 2.73 -1.01 -0.68
CA LEU A 92 2.30 -1.35 0.67
C LEU A 92 0.79 -1.61 0.68
N SER A 93 0.37 -2.84 0.98
CA SER A 93 -1.04 -3.23 1.08
C SER A 93 -1.85 -2.80 -0.16
N LEU A 94 -2.63 -1.73 -0.08
CA LEU A 94 -3.33 -1.12 -1.21
C LEU A 94 -2.39 -0.78 -2.38
N GLY A 95 -1.21 -0.26 -2.11
CA GLY A 95 -0.22 0.11 -3.14
C GLY A 95 0.21 -1.05 -4.03
N GLU A 96 0.02 -2.31 -3.60
CA GLU A 96 0.34 -3.50 -4.39
C GLU A 96 -0.45 -3.54 -5.72
N TYR A 97 -1.68 -3.02 -5.73
CA TYR A 97 -2.48 -2.89 -6.97
C TYR A 97 -1.84 -1.92 -7.96
N SER A 98 -1.30 -0.81 -7.47
CA SER A 98 -0.53 0.13 -8.31
C SER A 98 0.75 -0.50 -8.84
N ALA A 99 1.42 -1.33 -8.05
CA ALA A 99 2.60 -2.07 -8.46
C ALA A 99 2.28 -3.11 -9.55
N LEU A 100 1.14 -3.80 -9.44
CA LEU A 100 0.68 -4.75 -10.46
C LEU A 100 0.38 -4.06 -11.80
N VAL A 101 -0.18 -2.84 -11.78
CA VAL A 101 -0.35 -2.03 -13.00
C VAL A 101 1.00 -1.62 -13.58
N ALA A 102 1.94 -1.15 -12.76
CA ALA A 102 3.27 -0.75 -13.21
C ALA A 102 4.09 -1.93 -13.79
N ALA A 103 3.82 -3.16 -13.34
CA ALA A 103 4.40 -4.40 -13.87
C ALA A 103 3.60 -5.02 -15.04
N ASN A 104 2.57 -4.34 -15.54
CA ASN A 104 1.66 -4.82 -16.61
C ASN A 104 0.95 -6.15 -16.28
N VAL A 105 0.75 -6.46 -14.99
CA VAL A 105 0.01 -7.65 -14.54
C VAL A 105 -1.49 -7.43 -14.61
N LEU A 106 -1.95 -6.23 -14.22
CA LEU A 106 -3.34 -5.78 -14.29
C LEU A 106 -3.47 -4.55 -15.18
N SER A 107 -4.61 -4.41 -15.85
CA SER A 107 -4.98 -3.14 -16.46
C SER A 107 -5.29 -2.10 -15.36
N PHE A 108 -5.16 -0.80 -15.67
CA PHE A 108 -5.58 0.28 -14.78
C PHE A 108 -7.05 0.12 -14.37
N ASP A 109 -7.92 -0.19 -15.34
CA ASP A 109 -9.36 -0.29 -15.13
C ASP A 109 -9.72 -1.43 -14.17
N ASP A 110 -9.13 -2.62 -14.38
CA ASP A 110 -9.38 -3.77 -13.52
C ASP A 110 -8.83 -3.53 -12.10
N ALA A 111 -7.61 -2.99 -12.01
CA ALA A 111 -7.01 -2.66 -10.72
C ALA A 111 -7.84 -1.63 -9.94
N LEU A 112 -8.35 -0.59 -10.60
CA LEU A 112 -9.20 0.43 -9.96
C LEU A 112 -10.53 -0.16 -9.47
N ARG A 113 -11.20 -1.00 -10.28
CA ARG A 113 -12.42 -1.70 -9.86
C ARG A 113 -12.17 -2.65 -8.69
N LEU A 114 -11.06 -3.40 -8.73
CA LEU A 114 -10.64 -4.27 -7.63
C LEU A 114 -10.40 -3.48 -6.34
N VAL A 115 -9.68 -2.36 -6.43
CA VAL A 115 -9.40 -1.49 -5.28
C VAL A 115 -10.67 -0.89 -4.67
N ALA A 116 -11.62 -0.44 -5.50
CA ALA A 116 -12.91 0.04 -5.04
C ALA A 116 -13.69 -1.08 -4.32
N LYS A 117 -13.75 -2.28 -4.92
CA LYS A 117 -14.42 -3.44 -4.32
C LYS A 117 -13.75 -3.89 -3.02
N ARG A 118 -12.41 -3.91 -2.98
CA ARG A 118 -11.65 -4.20 -1.77
C ARG A 118 -11.99 -3.23 -0.65
N GLY A 119 -12.02 -1.92 -0.95
CA GLY A 119 -12.37 -0.90 0.03
C GLY A 119 -13.77 -1.10 0.61
N GLU A 120 -14.77 -1.38 -0.22
CA GLU A 120 -16.15 -1.66 0.22
C GLU A 120 -16.23 -2.88 1.15
N LEU A 121 -15.57 -3.99 0.78
CA LEU A 121 -15.58 -5.22 1.55
C LEU A 121 -14.86 -5.06 2.90
N MET A 122 -13.73 -4.36 2.91
CA MET A 122 -13.00 -4.07 4.14
C MET A 122 -13.78 -3.12 5.06
N ASP A 123 -14.45 -2.09 4.53
CA ASP A 123 -15.34 -1.24 5.31
C ASP A 123 -16.51 -2.02 5.92
N LYS A 124 -17.09 -2.95 5.14
CA LYS A 124 -18.14 -3.82 5.66
C LYS A 124 -17.61 -4.66 6.83
N ALA A 125 -16.46 -5.30 6.68
CA ALA A 125 -15.84 -6.10 7.73
C ALA A 125 -15.52 -5.25 8.99
N CYS A 126 -15.11 -4.00 8.82
CA CYS A 126 -14.88 -3.07 9.93
C CYS A 126 -16.18 -2.74 10.70
N ARG A 127 -17.31 -2.59 10.00
CA ARG A 127 -18.62 -2.34 10.64
C ARG A 127 -19.16 -3.58 11.35
N ASP A 128 -18.88 -4.76 10.81
CA ASP A 128 -19.40 -6.04 11.35
C ASP A 128 -18.58 -6.52 12.57
N THR A 129 -17.42 -5.90 12.84
CA THR A 129 -16.47 -6.33 13.88
C THR A 129 -15.92 -5.15 14.67
N GLN A 130 -15.58 -5.38 15.94
CA GLN A 130 -14.81 -4.40 16.74
C GLN A 130 -13.31 -4.71 16.61
N GLY A 131 -12.72 -4.19 15.57
CA GLY A 131 -11.29 -4.37 15.28
C GLY A 131 -10.41 -3.28 15.87
N GLY A 132 -9.13 -3.61 16.07
CA GLY A 132 -8.11 -2.67 16.52
C GLY A 132 -6.73 -3.06 16.01
N MET A 133 -5.81 -2.08 16.02
CA MET A 133 -4.41 -2.26 15.64
C MET A 133 -3.49 -1.47 16.56
N ALA A 134 -2.26 -1.95 16.73
CA ALA A 134 -1.22 -1.23 17.45
C ALA A 134 0.14 -1.40 16.76
N ALA A 135 0.96 -0.35 16.78
CA ALA A 135 2.34 -0.40 16.31
C ALA A 135 3.27 -0.71 17.48
N VAL A 136 4.09 -1.75 17.34
CA VAL A 136 5.14 -2.13 18.26
C VAL A 136 6.46 -1.61 17.71
N LEU A 137 7.14 -0.79 18.51
CA LEU A 137 8.37 -0.10 18.13
C LEU A 137 9.56 -0.70 18.88
N GLY A 138 10.53 -1.21 18.13
CA GLY A 138 11.66 -1.97 18.66
C GLY A 138 11.31 -3.42 18.93
N GLY A 139 12.28 -4.15 19.48
CA GLY A 139 12.10 -5.52 19.95
C GLY A 139 12.27 -6.62 18.91
N ASP A 140 12.17 -7.84 19.41
CA ASP A 140 12.33 -9.07 18.64
C ASP A 140 10.99 -9.44 17.95
N PRO A 141 10.96 -9.58 16.61
CA PRO A 141 9.77 -9.97 15.86
C PRO A 141 9.15 -11.29 16.31
N ASP A 142 9.97 -12.29 16.69
CA ASP A 142 9.49 -13.61 17.09
C ASP A 142 8.74 -13.54 18.43
N LYS A 143 9.24 -12.76 19.39
CA LYS A 143 8.55 -12.51 20.67
C LYS A 143 7.22 -11.79 20.48
N ILE A 144 7.16 -10.81 19.55
CA ILE A 144 5.92 -10.11 19.24
C ILE A 144 4.91 -11.11 18.63
N ALA A 145 5.35 -11.97 17.71
CA ALA A 145 4.49 -12.98 17.10
C ALA A 145 3.99 -14.03 18.13
N GLU A 146 4.83 -14.44 19.10
CA GLU A 146 4.42 -15.32 20.20
C GLU A 146 3.32 -14.69 21.07
N VAL A 147 3.44 -13.40 21.43
CA VAL A 147 2.41 -12.69 22.19
C VAL A 147 1.12 -12.57 21.37
N CYS A 148 1.20 -12.27 20.07
CA CYS A 148 0.05 -12.24 19.19
C CYS A 148 -0.68 -13.60 19.16
N ALA A 149 0.06 -14.69 18.99
CA ALA A 149 -0.50 -16.04 18.97
C ALA A 149 -1.17 -16.38 20.31
N ALA A 150 -0.53 -16.05 21.44
CA ALA A 150 -1.08 -16.28 22.79
C ALA A 150 -2.36 -15.46 23.08
N CYS A 151 -2.51 -14.29 22.44
CA CYS A 151 -3.70 -13.45 22.55
C CYS A 151 -4.77 -13.74 21.48
N GLY A 152 -4.48 -14.61 20.49
CA GLY A 152 -5.40 -14.93 19.39
C GLY A 152 -5.60 -13.77 18.41
N ILE A 153 -4.56 -12.96 18.19
CA ILE A 153 -4.48 -11.89 17.21
C ILE A 153 -3.37 -12.18 16.19
N ASP A 154 -3.16 -11.29 15.23
CA ASP A 154 -2.21 -11.49 14.13
C ASP A 154 -1.17 -10.36 14.06
N VAL A 155 0.01 -10.67 13.51
CA VAL A 155 0.93 -9.66 13.03
C VAL A 155 0.43 -9.19 11.67
N ALA A 156 -0.02 -7.93 11.61
CA ALA A 156 -0.56 -7.33 10.39
C ALA A 156 0.54 -6.90 9.42
N ASN A 157 1.57 -6.21 9.92
CA ASN A 157 2.65 -5.68 9.07
C ASN A 157 4.02 -5.89 9.71
N TYR A 158 4.96 -6.34 8.89
CA TYR A 158 6.39 -6.22 9.11
C TYR A 158 6.87 -5.04 8.24
N ASN A 159 6.92 -3.83 8.81
CA ASN A 159 7.13 -2.60 8.02
C ASN A 159 8.60 -2.31 7.71
N CYS A 160 9.44 -2.36 8.71
CA CYS A 160 10.89 -2.14 8.60
C CYS A 160 11.55 -2.62 9.91
N PRO A 161 12.88 -2.69 10.00
CA PRO A 161 13.56 -3.03 11.23
C PRO A 161 13.04 -2.20 12.42
N GLY A 162 12.56 -2.89 13.46
CA GLY A 162 12.02 -2.27 14.66
C GLY A 162 10.65 -1.61 14.51
N GLN A 163 9.84 -1.97 13.48
CA GLN A 163 8.45 -1.55 13.41
C GLN A 163 7.55 -2.67 12.89
N ILE A 164 6.70 -3.19 13.77
CA ILE A 164 5.70 -4.22 13.50
C ILE A 164 4.32 -3.67 13.89
N VAL A 165 3.29 -4.04 13.13
CA VAL A 165 1.90 -3.72 13.47
C VAL A 165 1.16 -5.00 13.79
N ILE A 166 0.45 -5.00 14.92
CA ILE A 166 -0.42 -6.09 15.37
C ILE A 166 -1.89 -5.73 15.16
N SER A 167 -2.75 -6.71 14.91
CA SER A 167 -4.13 -6.50 14.52
C SER A 167 -5.04 -7.65 14.95
N GLY A 168 -6.27 -7.33 15.32
CA GLY A 168 -7.27 -8.31 15.75
C GLY A 168 -8.49 -7.66 16.37
N GLU A 169 -9.29 -8.44 17.10
CA GLU A 169 -10.38 -7.92 17.92
C GLU A 169 -9.84 -6.93 18.96
N SER A 170 -10.50 -5.78 19.14
CA SER A 170 -10.00 -4.67 19.98
C SER A 170 -9.67 -5.10 21.41
N ALA A 171 -10.48 -5.94 22.05
CA ALA A 171 -10.21 -6.43 23.40
C ALA A 171 -8.93 -7.27 23.45
N LYS A 172 -8.74 -8.18 22.48
CA LYS A 172 -7.55 -9.03 22.40
C LYS A 172 -6.29 -8.22 22.05
N VAL A 173 -6.43 -7.17 21.22
CA VAL A 173 -5.32 -6.25 20.94
C VAL A 173 -4.93 -5.49 22.21
N ALA A 174 -5.91 -5.05 23.03
CA ALA A 174 -5.61 -4.41 24.32
C ALA A 174 -4.85 -5.34 25.28
N ASP A 175 -5.22 -6.62 25.36
CA ASP A 175 -4.50 -7.62 26.13
C ASP A 175 -3.06 -7.84 25.63
N ALA A 176 -2.87 -7.88 24.30
CA ALA A 176 -1.54 -8.01 23.71
C ALA A 176 -0.68 -6.76 23.99
N VAL A 177 -1.27 -5.55 23.89
CA VAL A 177 -0.60 -4.28 24.23
C VAL A 177 -0.13 -4.29 25.68
N ALA A 178 -0.98 -4.73 26.63
CA ALA A 178 -0.60 -4.83 28.03
C ALA A 178 0.61 -5.77 28.24
N LYS A 179 0.53 -7.00 27.68
CA LYS A 179 1.62 -8.00 27.80
C LYS A 179 2.92 -7.53 27.14
N LEU A 180 2.86 -6.86 25.99
CA LEU A 180 4.04 -6.31 25.32
C LEU A 180 4.64 -5.14 26.14
N THR A 181 3.79 -4.31 26.75
CA THR A 181 4.25 -3.21 27.62
C THR A 181 4.92 -3.73 28.88
N GLU A 182 4.40 -4.79 29.51
CA GLU A 182 5.05 -5.49 30.63
C GLU A 182 6.42 -6.06 30.27
N GLN A 183 6.62 -6.42 28.99
CA GLN A 183 7.92 -6.86 28.45
C GLN A 183 8.79 -5.70 27.94
N GLU A 184 8.48 -4.46 28.33
CA GLU A 184 9.22 -3.25 27.99
C GLU A 184 9.21 -2.86 26.50
N PHE A 185 8.28 -3.42 25.69
CA PHE A 185 8.09 -2.95 24.32
C PHE A 185 7.37 -1.60 24.30
N ARG A 186 7.79 -0.72 23.39
CA ARG A 186 7.06 0.52 23.13
C ARG A 186 5.91 0.24 22.16
N VAL A 187 4.68 0.36 22.65
CA VAL A 187 3.47 0.11 21.84
C VAL A 187 2.64 1.38 21.69
N VAL A 188 2.14 1.64 20.49
CA VAL A 188 1.29 2.78 20.15
C VAL A 188 0.01 2.26 19.51
N THR A 189 -1.13 2.46 20.16
CA THR A 189 -2.45 2.13 19.57
C THR A 189 -2.73 3.03 18.36
N LEU A 190 -3.18 2.43 17.28
CA LEU A 190 -3.47 3.14 16.04
C LEU A 190 -4.95 3.54 15.99
N GLN A 191 -5.22 4.75 15.48
CA GLN A 191 -6.57 5.25 15.24
C GLN A 191 -7.03 4.75 13.85
N VAL A 192 -7.58 3.54 13.81
CA VAL A 192 -8.03 2.86 12.59
C VAL A 192 -9.44 2.31 12.76
N ALA A 193 -10.17 2.14 11.65
CA ALA A 193 -11.55 1.68 11.68
C ALA A 193 -11.70 0.18 11.92
N GLY A 194 -10.64 -0.63 11.76
CA GLY A 194 -10.77 -2.08 11.86
C GLY A 194 -9.46 -2.85 11.98
N ALA A 195 -9.57 -4.16 12.03
CA ALA A 195 -8.48 -5.12 12.20
C ALA A 195 -7.89 -5.56 10.85
N TYR A 196 -7.29 -4.63 10.10
CA TYR A 196 -6.72 -4.93 8.79
C TYR A 196 -5.62 -5.99 8.88
N HIS A 197 -5.49 -6.81 7.83
CA HIS A 197 -4.45 -7.82 7.70
C HIS A 197 -4.42 -8.83 8.85
N SER A 198 -5.60 -9.18 9.36
CA SER A 198 -5.80 -10.19 10.39
C SER A 198 -6.89 -11.19 9.98
N ARG A 199 -6.98 -12.30 10.69
CA ARG A 199 -8.04 -13.30 10.52
C ARG A 199 -9.45 -12.72 10.57
N VAL A 200 -9.64 -11.58 11.21
CA VAL A 200 -10.92 -10.85 11.27
C VAL A 200 -11.40 -10.41 9.89
N MET A 201 -10.46 -10.19 8.94
CA MET A 201 -10.76 -9.83 7.55
C MET A 201 -11.03 -11.03 6.62
N ALA A 202 -11.03 -12.28 7.13
CA ALA A 202 -11.23 -13.46 6.30
C ALA A 202 -12.54 -13.43 5.49
N PRO A 203 -13.70 -12.99 6.04
CA PRO A 203 -14.92 -12.86 5.23
C PRO A 203 -14.80 -11.87 4.07
N ALA A 204 -14.04 -10.78 4.25
CA ALA A 204 -13.77 -9.84 3.16
C ALA A 204 -12.87 -10.45 2.09
N ALA A 205 -11.86 -11.24 2.48
CA ALA A 205 -10.97 -11.97 1.57
C ALA A 205 -11.73 -13.02 0.75
N GLU A 206 -12.65 -13.75 1.36
CA GLU A 206 -13.51 -14.72 0.67
C GLU A 206 -14.44 -14.05 -0.34
N ALA A 207 -15.12 -12.98 0.06
CA ALA A 207 -16.01 -12.24 -0.81
C ALA A 207 -15.26 -11.54 -1.96
N PHE A 208 -13.98 -11.21 -1.78
CA PHE A 208 -13.15 -10.59 -2.80
C PHE A 208 -12.73 -11.56 -3.92
N ALA A 209 -12.76 -12.87 -3.68
CA ALA A 209 -12.37 -13.89 -4.65
C ALA A 209 -13.15 -13.80 -5.97
N GLU A 210 -14.44 -13.47 -5.91
CA GLU A 210 -15.29 -13.30 -7.10
C GLU A 210 -14.81 -12.13 -7.99
N ALA A 211 -14.47 -11.00 -7.37
CA ALA A 211 -13.95 -9.84 -8.09
C ALA A 211 -12.59 -10.14 -8.75
N LEU A 212 -11.70 -10.87 -8.05
CA LEU A 212 -10.42 -11.31 -8.60
C LEU A 212 -10.60 -12.27 -9.79
N ALA A 213 -11.56 -13.19 -9.71
CA ALA A 213 -11.85 -14.15 -10.78
C ALA A 213 -12.41 -13.48 -12.06
N ALA A 214 -13.01 -12.31 -11.92
CA ALA A 214 -13.51 -11.53 -13.05
C ALA A 214 -12.42 -10.73 -13.81
N CYS A 215 -11.19 -10.66 -13.26
CA CYS A 215 -10.09 -9.92 -13.85
C CYS A 215 -9.07 -10.83 -14.54
N SER A 216 -8.42 -10.28 -15.57
CA SER A 216 -7.35 -10.98 -16.29
C SER A 216 -5.99 -10.57 -15.71
N PHE A 217 -5.22 -11.54 -15.24
CA PHE A 217 -3.85 -11.34 -14.77
C PHE A 217 -2.86 -11.79 -15.84
N SER A 218 -1.90 -10.92 -16.16
CA SER A 218 -0.82 -11.21 -17.11
C SER A 218 0.48 -11.59 -16.37
N LYS A 219 1.42 -12.17 -17.12
CA LYS A 219 2.79 -12.36 -16.60
C LYS A 219 3.44 -10.98 -16.39
N PRO A 220 4.12 -10.75 -15.24
CA PRO A 220 4.79 -9.49 -14.97
C PRO A 220 5.84 -9.14 -16.03
N ALA A 221 5.83 -7.90 -16.52
CA ALA A 221 6.83 -7.36 -17.43
C ALA A 221 8.13 -6.94 -16.69
N CYS A 222 8.06 -6.72 -15.39
CA CYS A 222 9.21 -6.50 -14.50
C CYS A 222 8.97 -7.21 -13.17
N PRO A 223 10.02 -7.49 -12.36
CA PRO A 223 9.88 -8.13 -11.06
C PRO A 223 8.93 -7.35 -10.15
N ILE A 224 7.94 -8.04 -9.60
CA ILE A 224 7.01 -7.51 -8.60
C ILE A 224 7.09 -8.30 -7.30
N ALA A 225 7.37 -7.62 -6.18
CA ALA A 225 7.34 -8.23 -4.86
C ALA A 225 5.95 -8.06 -4.23
N GLN A 226 5.34 -9.19 -3.83
CA GLN A 226 4.01 -9.19 -3.23
C GLN A 226 4.06 -9.35 -1.71
N ASN A 227 3.17 -8.63 -1.04
CA ASN A 227 3.17 -8.45 0.42
C ASN A 227 2.96 -9.75 1.20
N PHE A 228 2.06 -10.62 0.72
CA PHE A 228 1.73 -11.86 1.43
C PHE A 228 2.92 -12.81 1.53
N VAL A 229 3.69 -12.94 0.45
CA VAL A 229 4.88 -13.82 0.41
C VAL A 229 6.18 -13.10 0.76
N GLY A 230 6.25 -11.78 0.58
CA GLY A 230 7.47 -10.97 0.79
C GLY A 230 8.54 -11.25 -0.27
N ASP A 231 8.16 -11.73 -1.45
CA ASP A 231 9.08 -12.13 -2.52
C ASP A 231 8.52 -11.80 -3.91
N PHE A 232 9.38 -11.91 -4.93
CA PHE A 232 8.96 -11.76 -6.32
C PHE A 232 8.04 -12.89 -6.76
N VAL A 233 6.98 -12.54 -7.51
CA VAL A 233 5.98 -13.47 -8.01
C VAL A 233 5.82 -13.33 -9.52
N GLU A 234 6.01 -14.42 -10.25
CA GLU A 234 5.92 -14.45 -11.71
C GLU A 234 4.60 -15.04 -12.25
N SER A 235 3.95 -15.89 -11.46
CA SER A 235 2.73 -16.60 -11.88
C SER A 235 1.51 -15.69 -11.80
N PRO A 236 0.74 -15.51 -12.88
CA PRO A 236 -0.53 -14.77 -12.85
C PRO A 236 -1.52 -15.31 -11.82
N ALA A 237 -1.66 -16.63 -11.71
CA ALA A 237 -2.55 -17.25 -10.73
C ALA A 237 -2.09 -17.00 -9.29
N ALA A 238 -0.77 -17.04 -9.03
CA ALA A 238 -0.22 -16.73 -7.72
C ALA A 238 -0.38 -15.23 -7.39
N ASN A 239 -0.25 -14.33 -8.38
CA ASN A 239 -0.51 -12.91 -8.18
C ASN A 239 -1.94 -12.66 -7.68
N SER A 240 -2.93 -13.29 -8.30
CA SER A 240 -4.34 -13.19 -7.89
C SER A 240 -4.60 -13.76 -6.50
N GLU A 241 -4.11 -14.98 -6.22
CA GLU A 241 -4.31 -15.63 -4.92
C GLU A 241 -3.63 -14.85 -3.78
N ASN A 242 -2.42 -14.33 -4.01
CA ASN A 242 -1.73 -13.53 -3.01
C ASN A 242 -2.47 -12.23 -2.65
N LEU A 243 -3.17 -11.58 -3.61
CA LEU A 243 -4.03 -10.44 -3.32
C LEU A 243 -5.20 -10.81 -2.40
N ARG A 244 -5.80 -12.00 -2.59
CA ARG A 244 -6.86 -12.50 -1.72
C ARG A 244 -6.33 -12.74 -0.31
N GLN A 245 -5.20 -13.45 -0.21
CA GLN A 245 -4.56 -13.77 1.08
C GLN A 245 -4.04 -12.52 1.81
N GLN A 246 -3.60 -11.50 1.08
CA GLN A 246 -3.10 -10.24 1.65
C GLN A 246 -4.15 -9.53 2.51
N ILE A 247 -5.45 -9.64 2.21
CA ILE A 247 -6.53 -8.95 2.94
C ILE A 247 -6.58 -9.40 4.41
N CYS A 248 -6.37 -10.70 4.67
CA CYS A 248 -6.43 -11.31 6.00
C CYS A 248 -5.09 -11.84 6.52
N GLY A 249 -4.01 -11.66 5.77
CA GLY A 249 -2.66 -12.13 6.11
C GLY A 249 -1.64 -11.00 6.23
N SER A 250 -0.50 -11.31 6.81
CA SER A 250 0.57 -10.34 7.08
C SER A 250 1.13 -9.69 5.83
N VAL A 251 1.31 -8.39 5.88
CA VAL A 251 2.07 -7.59 4.91
C VAL A 251 3.56 -7.65 5.27
N ARG A 252 4.34 -8.37 4.47
CA ARG A 252 5.80 -8.54 4.65
C ARG A 252 6.56 -7.42 3.93
N TRP A 253 6.27 -6.16 4.30
CA TRP A 253 6.79 -5.00 3.57
C TRP A 253 8.32 -4.90 3.63
N GLU A 254 8.95 -5.14 4.78
CA GLU A 254 10.41 -5.12 4.88
C GLU A 254 11.06 -6.09 3.91
N ALA A 255 10.51 -7.30 3.73
CA ALA A 255 11.01 -8.27 2.76
C ALA A 255 10.87 -7.76 1.33
N CYS A 256 9.69 -7.22 0.96
CA CYS A 256 9.48 -6.59 -0.35
C CYS A 256 10.47 -5.44 -0.59
N LEU A 257 10.66 -4.57 0.41
CA LEU A 257 11.56 -3.44 0.32
C LEU A 257 13.01 -3.88 0.05
N ARG A 258 13.50 -4.89 0.76
CA ARG A 258 14.85 -5.45 0.54
C ARG A 258 15.00 -6.05 -0.87
N LYS A 259 13.95 -6.67 -1.42
CA LYS A 259 13.92 -7.15 -2.81
C LYS A 259 14.05 -5.98 -3.81
N LEU A 260 13.34 -4.88 -3.59
CA LEU A 260 13.44 -3.68 -4.43
C LEU A 260 14.84 -3.06 -4.36
N MET A 261 15.41 -2.95 -3.17
CA MET A 261 16.76 -2.40 -2.95
C MET A 261 17.84 -3.24 -3.66
N ALA A 262 17.63 -4.55 -3.78
CA ALA A 262 18.56 -5.43 -4.48
C ALA A 262 18.51 -5.30 -6.03
N LYS A 263 17.51 -4.60 -6.58
CA LYS A 263 17.29 -4.46 -8.04
C LYS A 263 17.54 -3.06 -8.57
N GLY A 264 17.19 -2.01 -7.82
CA GLY A 264 17.34 -0.64 -8.23
C GLY A 264 18.52 0.05 -7.54
N GLU A 265 19.04 1.12 -8.15
CA GLU A 265 20.03 2.01 -7.53
C GLU A 265 19.36 3.15 -6.77
N LEU A 266 18.09 3.39 -7.06
CA LEU A 266 17.26 4.42 -6.47
C LEU A 266 15.83 3.87 -6.29
N LEU A 267 15.21 4.14 -5.15
CA LEU A 267 13.79 3.88 -4.93
C LEU A 267 12.98 5.16 -5.13
N VAL A 268 11.88 5.07 -5.87
CA VAL A 268 10.95 6.18 -6.04
C VAL A 268 9.60 5.77 -5.46
N GLU A 269 9.09 6.55 -4.49
CA GLU A 269 7.77 6.36 -3.90
C GLU A 269 6.75 7.20 -4.67
N CYS A 270 5.88 6.54 -5.46
CA CYS A 270 4.78 7.17 -6.16
C CYS A 270 3.49 7.08 -5.33
N GLY A 271 2.87 8.23 -5.04
CA GLY A 271 1.63 8.30 -4.27
C GLY A 271 1.68 9.35 -3.17
N PRO A 272 0.60 9.51 -2.37
CA PRO A 272 0.57 10.51 -1.31
C PRO A 272 1.58 10.20 -0.20
N GLY A 273 2.04 11.24 0.48
CA GLY A 273 2.98 11.10 1.60
C GLY A 273 4.41 10.73 1.20
N ASN A 274 5.16 10.20 2.18
CA ASN A 274 6.56 9.76 2.02
C ASN A 274 6.93 8.67 3.05
N VAL A 275 5.97 7.88 3.46
CA VAL A 275 6.11 6.87 4.52
C VAL A 275 7.10 5.79 4.13
N LEU A 276 7.06 5.34 2.88
CA LEU A 276 7.93 4.27 2.39
C LEU A 276 9.39 4.74 2.28
N CYS A 277 9.63 5.97 1.87
CA CYS A 277 10.96 6.60 1.94
C CYS A 277 11.49 6.60 3.38
N GLY A 278 10.60 6.80 4.37
CA GLY A 278 10.93 6.68 5.79
C GLY A 278 11.35 5.26 6.18
N PHE A 279 10.68 4.24 5.65
CA PHE A 279 11.05 2.83 5.88
C PHE A 279 12.38 2.46 5.20
N VAL A 280 12.64 2.96 3.99
CA VAL A 280 13.97 2.82 3.36
C VAL A 280 15.06 3.31 4.28
N LYS A 281 14.94 4.55 4.79
CA LYS A 281 15.94 5.16 5.67
C LYS A 281 16.14 4.39 6.99
N ARG A 282 15.11 3.72 7.50
CA ARG A 282 15.22 2.86 8.69
C ARG A 282 15.86 1.51 8.36
N THR A 283 15.65 0.99 7.15
CA THR A 283 16.21 -0.29 6.69
C THR A 283 17.69 -0.14 6.32
N ASP A 284 18.04 0.93 5.59
CA ASP A 284 19.41 1.29 5.24
C ASP A 284 19.53 2.80 5.06
N LYS A 285 20.29 3.46 5.95
CA LYS A 285 20.49 4.90 5.94
C LYS A 285 21.29 5.41 4.74
N THR A 286 22.02 4.55 4.06
CA THR A 286 22.87 4.88 2.92
C THR A 286 22.12 4.79 1.59
N TYR A 287 20.98 4.05 1.59
CA TYR A 287 20.20 3.84 0.38
C TYR A 287 19.36 5.08 0.03
N LYS A 288 19.31 5.41 -1.26
CA LYS A 288 18.62 6.61 -1.75
C LYS A 288 17.16 6.29 -2.10
N ALA A 289 16.27 7.14 -1.61
CA ALA A 289 14.87 7.12 -1.96
C ALA A 289 14.32 8.54 -2.07
N CYS A 290 13.38 8.76 -2.98
CA CYS A 290 12.69 10.04 -3.14
C CYS A 290 11.19 9.83 -3.41
N PRO A 291 10.30 10.70 -2.87
CA PRO A 291 8.88 10.65 -3.16
C PRO A 291 8.53 11.38 -4.46
N VAL A 292 7.42 10.99 -5.08
CA VAL A 292 6.69 11.72 -6.13
C VAL A 292 5.25 11.86 -5.66
N ASN A 293 4.99 12.95 -4.94
CA ASN A 293 3.68 13.27 -4.36
C ASN A 293 3.22 14.71 -4.64
N SER A 294 4.06 15.49 -5.32
CA SER A 294 3.83 16.88 -5.71
C SER A 294 4.73 17.25 -6.88
N ILE A 295 4.49 18.39 -7.52
CA ILE A 295 5.36 18.88 -8.61
C ILE A 295 6.80 19.10 -8.12
N GLY A 296 6.98 19.68 -6.94
CA GLY A 296 8.31 19.90 -6.39
C GLY A 296 9.09 18.61 -6.15
N THR A 297 8.43 17.57 -5.65
CA THR A 297 9.05 16.25 -5.45
C THR A 297 9.26 15.49 -6.77
N LEU A 298 8.38 15.68 -7.76
CA LEU A 298 8.57 15.17 -9.12
C LEU A 298 9.84 15.75 -9.75
N ASP A 299 10.03 17.08 -9.68
CA ASP A 299 11.24 17.72 -10.22
C ASP A 299 12.51 17.20 -9.54
N ALA A 300 12.49 17.02 -8.22
CA ALA A 300 13.60 16.44 -7.46
C ALA A 300 13.86 14.97 -7.86
N ALA A 301 12.82 14.18 -8.06
CA ALA A 301 12.95 12.78 -8.49
C ALA A 301 13.55 12.68 -9.92
N VAL A 302 13.09 13.52 -10.86
CA VAL A 302 13.67 13.60 -12.22
C VAL A 302 15.18 13.90 -12.19
N GLN A 303 15.60 14.85 -11.35
CA GLN A 303 17.03 15.16 -11.18
C GLN A 303 17.81 14.00 -10.54
N ALA A 304 17.20 13.27 -9.59
CA ALA A 304 17.84 12.14 -8.95
C ALA A 304 17.98 10.91 -9.87
N ILE A 305 17.09 10.76 -10.86
CA ILE A 305 17.08 9.67 -11.85
C ILE A 305 18.13 9.92 -12.97
N ALA A 306 18.32 11.17 -13.37
CA ALA A 306 19.30 11.54 -14.36
C ALA A 306 20.72 11.14 -13.93
#